data_9ce79924b66db6b470e23ab4c7422255
#
_entry.id   9ce79924b66db6b470e23ab4c7422255
#
_cell.length_a   1.000
_cell.length_b   1.000
_cell.length_c   1.000
_cell.angle_alpha   90.00
_cell.angle_beta   90.00
_cell.angle_gamma   90.00
#
_symmetry.space_group_name_H-M   'P 1'
#
loop_
_entity.id
_entity.type
_entity.pdbx_description
1 polymer ?
#
loop_
_entity_poly.entity_id
_entity_poly.type
_entity_poly.pdbx_seq_one_letter_code
_entity_poly.pdbx_strand_id
1 'polypeptide(L)'
;MSISVIDERSALDDLLSSCYGAIYAYGVIAAYLSDPDEALNAMASFRIKRDQLLTSFEELGYPAPPASAAYSLGTPVVDEPSARVAAAILEEAGVAHWANALFYLPSQIKQRECEFLQACAVRSFSWSGIAKAFSFAD
;
A
#
# COMPACT_ATOMS: atom_id res chain seq x y z
N MET A 1 -16.84 15.02 -16.57
CA MET A 1 -17.01 14.26 -17.73
C MET A 1 -16.36 12.91 -17.69
N SER A 2 -16.32 12.25 -18.79
CA SER A 2 -15.77 10.90 -18.86
C SER A 2 -14.33 10.80 -18.41
N ILE A 3 -13.51 11.83 -18.65
CA ILE A 3 -12.09 11.81 -18.21
C ILE A 3 -12.00 11.76 -16.69
N SER A 4 -12.78 12.58 -15.98
CA SER A 4 -12.81 12.56 -14.52
C SER A 4 -13.22 11.21 -13.97
N VAL A 5 -14.25 10.60 -14.56
CA VAL A 5 -14.74 9.29 -14.11
C VAL A 5 -13.69 8.22 -14.37
N ILE A 6 -13.02 8.25 -15.54
CA ILE A 6 -11.96 7.30 -15.86
C ILE A 6 -10.81 7.45 -14.89
N ASP A 7 -10.38 8.68 -14.59
CA ASP A 7 -9.27 8.94 -13.67
C ASP A 7 -9.60 8.50 -12.25
N GLU A 8 -10.82 8.77 -11.79
CA GLU A 8 -11.26 8.33 -10.47
C GLU A 8 -11.24 6.81 -10.36
N ARG A 9 -11.79 6.12 -11.35
CA ARG A 9 -11.81 4.67 -11.36
C ARG A 9 -10.41 4.09 -11.44
N SER A 10 -9.55 4.65 -12.28
CA SER A 10 -8.17 4.21 -12.41
C SER A 10 -7.40 4.40 -11.11
N ALA A 11 -7.64 5.51 -10.42
CA ALA A 11 -7.03 5.76 -9.12
C ALA A 11 -7.45 4.70 -8.11
N LEU A 12 -8.75 4.40 -8.04
CA LEU A 12 -9.26 3.38 -7.13
C LEU A 12 -8.72 1.99 -7.48
N ASP A 13 -8.65 1.66 -8.77
CA ASP A 13 -8.08 0.40 -9.23
C ASP A 13 -6.63 0.26 -8.77
N ASP A 14 -5.84 1.33 -8.88
CA ASP A 14 -4.44 1.33 -8.48
C ASP A 14 -4.30 1.10 -6.97
N LEU A 15 -5.12 1.77 -6.17
CA LEU A 15 -5.08 1.61 -4.72
C LEU A 15 -5.47 0.20 -4.30
N LEU A 16 -6.50 -0.37 -4.91
CA LEU A 16 -6.94 -1.72 -4.58
C LEU A 16 -5.87 -2.74 -4.97
N SER A 17 -5.29 -2.58 -6.15
CA SER A 17 -4.20 -3.44 -6.62
C SER A 17 -3.00 -3.37 -5.67
N SER A 18 -2.68 -2.17 -5.19
CA SER A 18 -1.60 -1.96 -4.21
C SER A 18 -1.88 -2.72 -2.92
N CYS A 19 -3.13 -2.73 -2.46
CA CYS A 19 -3.50 -3.49 -1.26
C CYS A 19 -3.28 -4.99 -1.46
N TYR A 20 -3.73 -5.53 -2.58
CA TYR A 20 -3.55 -6.95 -2.86
C TYR A 20 -2.07 -7.32 -2.91
N GLY A 21 -1.26 -6.48 -3.58
CA GLY A 21 0.18 -6.71 -3.65
C GLY A 21 0.85 -6.65 -2.28
N ALA A 22 0.44 -5.68 -1.47
CA ALA A 22 1.00 -5.51 -0.12
C ALA A 22 0.66 -6.68 0.79
N ILE A 23 -0.58 -7.15 0.73
CA ILE A 23 -1.02 -8.30 1.54
C ILE A 23 -0.18 -9.53 1.18
N TYR A 24 0.01 -9.77 -0.12
CA TYR A 24 0.83 -10.88 -0.58
C TYR A 24 2.28 -10.73 -0.10
N ALA A 25 2.85 -9.54 -0.30
CA ALA A 25 4.25 -9.25 0.03
C ALA A 25 4.50 -9.42 1.53
N TYR A 26 3.61 -8.91 2.37
CA TYR A 26 3.79 -9.04 3.81
C TYR A 26 3.68 -10.49 4.29
N GLY A 27 2.91 -11.32 3.59
CA GLY A 27 2.90 -12.75 3.88
C GLY A 27 4.26 -13.38 3.68
N VAL A 28 4.95 -13.03 2.59
CA VAL A 28 6.29 -13.50 2.31
C VAL A 28 7.30 -12.91 3.31
N ILE A 29 7.23 -11.59 3.52
CA ILE A 29 8.14 -10.87 4.41
C ILE A 29 8.09 -11.45 5.83
N ALA A 30 6.88 -11.67 6.35
CA ALA A 30 6.70 -12.18 7.71
C ALA A 30 7.39 -13.53 7.91
N ALA A 31 7.44 -14.35 6.87
CA ALA A 31 8.05 -15.68 6.95
C ALA A 31 9.56 -15.63 7.18
N TYR A 32 10.20 -14.51 6.87
CA TYR A 32 11.66 -14.34 7.00
C TYR A 32 12.07 -13.54 8.24
N LEU A 33 11.10 -13.09 9.05
CA LEU A 33 11.41 -12.31 10.24
C LEU A 33 11.39 -13.18 11.48
N SER A 34 12.35 -12.96 12.39
CA SER A 34 12.35 -13.66 13.67
C SER A 34 11.16 -13.23 14.53
N ASP A 35 10.78 -11.96 14.44
CA ASP A 35 9.56 -11.44 15.05
C ASP A 35 8.67 -10.88 13.93
N PRO A 36 7.60 -11.60 13.56
CA PRO A 36 6.76 -11.18 12.45
C PRO A 36 5.68 -10.16 12.81
N ASP A 37 5.57 -9.74 14.06
CA ASP A 37 4.42 -8.95 14.53
C ASP A 37 4.24 -7.65 13.76
N GLU A 38 5.33 -6.91 13.52
CA GLU A 38 5.24 -5.64 12.77
C GLU A 38 4.71 -5.88 11.34
N ALA A 39 5.19 -6.94 10.69
CA ALA A 39 4.74 -7.29 9.34
C ALA A 39 3.28 -7.72 9.33
N LEU A 40 2.88 -8.52 10.31
CA LEU A 40 1.49 -8.98 10.39
C LEU A 40 0.53 -7.84 10.70
N ASN A 41 0.94 -6.88 11.52
CA ASN A 41 0.14 -5.69 11.79
C ASN A 41 -0.01 -4.83 10.54
N ALA A 42 1.05 -4.66 9.77
CA ALA A 42 1.00 -3.93 8.51
C ALA A 42 0.07 -4.65 7.51
N MET A 43 0.19 -5.98 7.42
CA MET A 43 -0.70 -6.77 6.57
C MET A 43 -2.17 -6.56 6.93
N ALA A 44 -2.48 -6.55 8.24
CA ALA A 44 -3.85 -6.32 8.71
C ALA A 44 -4.35 -4.94 8.30
N SER A 45 -3.48 -3.93 8.35
CA SER A 45 -3.80 -2.57 7.90
C SER A 45 -4.22 -2.55 6.43
N PHE A 46 -3.48 -3.26 5.58
CA PHE A 46 -3.80 -3.33 4.15
C PHE A 46 -5.08 -4.14 3.91
N ARG A 47 -5.36 -5.16 4.71
CA ARG A 47 -6.62 -5.91 4.61
C ARG A 47 -7.82 -5.02 4.93
N ILE A 48 -7.72 -4.22 5.97
CA ILE A 48 -8.78 -3.27 6.32
C ILE A 48 -8.96 -2.25 5.19
N LYS A 49 -7.87 -1.73 4.67
CA LYS A 49 -7.92 -0.77 3.56
C LYS A 49 -8.54 -1.39 2.31
N ARG A 50 -8.17 -2.61 1.97
CA ARG A 50 -8.78 -3.35 0.88
C ARG A 50 -10.30 -3.40 1.03
N ASP A 51 -10.76 -3.75 2.22
CA ASP A 51 -12.20 -3.88 2.48
C ASP A 51 -12.90 -2.53 2.36
N GLN A 52 -12.28 -1.45 2.84
CA GLN A 52 -12.81 -0.09 2.69
C GLN A 52 -12.92 0.30 1.21
N LEU A 53 -11.88 -0.02 0.43
CA LEU A 53 -11.90 0.30 -1.01
C LEU A 53 -12.95 -0.51 -1.75
N LEU A 54 -13.11 -1.78 -1.40
CA LEU A 54 -14.17 -2.61 -2.01
C LEU A 54 -15.55 -2.01 -1.75
N THR A 55 -15.78 -1.51 -0.54
CA THR A 55 -17.03 -0.80 -0.23
C THR A 55 -17.18 0.45 -1.10
N SER A 56 -16.10 1.20 -1.31
CA SER A 56 -16.14 2.38 -2.17
C SER A 56 -16.48 2.02 -3.61
N PHE A 57 -15.91 0.93 -4.14
CA PHE A 57 -16.25 0.44 -5.47
C PHE A 57 -17.75 0.16 -5.57
N GLU A 58 -18.29 -0.52 -4.58
CA GLU A 58 -19.71 -0.86 -4.55
C GLU A 58 -20.59 0.38 -4.52
N GLU A 59 -20.25 1.33 -3.65
CA GLU A 59 -21.02 2.57 -3.49
C GLU A 59 -20.99 3.43 -4.75
N LEU A 60 -19.87 3.42 -5.46
CA LEU A 60 -19.71 4.21 -6.68
C LEU A 60 -20.22 3.48 -7.93
N GLY A 61 -20.56 2.21 -7.80
CA GLY A 61 -21.07 1.42 -8.91
C GLY A 61 -20.00 0.95 -9.89
N TYR A 62 -18.74 0.91 -9.48
CA TYR A 62 -17.67 0.40 -10.32
C TYR A 62 -17.43 -1.09 -10.05
N PRO A 63 -17.17 -1.89 -11.09
CA PRO A 63 -16.73 -3.27 -10.85
C PRO A 63 -15.30 -3.27 -10.29
N ALA A 64 -15.10 -3.95 -9.17
CA ALA A 64 -13.79 -4.04 -8.57
C ALA A 64 -12.94 -5.04 -9.33
N PRO A 65 -11.65 -4.72 -9.61
CA PRO A 65 -10.77 -5.69 -10.24
C PRO A 65 -10.47 -6.84 -9.29
N PRO A 66 -10.31 -8.07 -9.82
CA PRO A 66 -9.98 -9.21 -8.97
C PRO A 66 -8.53 -9.18 -8.54
N ALA A 67 -8.22 -9.89 -7.45
CA ALA A 67 -6.85 -10.11 -7.04
C ALA A 67 -6.15 -11.02 -8.05
N SER A 68 -4.85 -10.78 -8.26
CA SER A 68 -4.03 -11.69 -9.07
C SER A 68 -3.67 -12.93 -8.27
N ALA A 69 -3.32 -14.01 -8.96
CA ALA A 69 -2.90 -15.25 -8.31
C ALA A 69 -1.59 -15.08 -7.57
N ALA A 70 -0.70 -14.20 -8.08
CA ALA A 70 0.59 -13.91 -7.47
C ALA A 70 1.02 -12.49 -7.81
N TYR A 71 1.92 -11.95 -6.99
CA TYR A 71 2.45 -10.59 -7.19
C TYR A 71 3.97 -10.64 -7.10
N SER A 72 4.63 -9.72 -7.82
CA SER A 72 6.07 -9.56 -7.72
C SER A 72 6.40 -8.71 -6.51
N LEU A 73 7.43 -9.11 -5.76
CA LEU A 73 7.91 -8.32 -4.63
C LEU A 73 8.78 -7.15 -5.07
N GLY A 74 9.27 -7.17 -6.30
CA GLY A 74 10.13 -6.13 -6.83
C GLY A 74 11.59 -6.25 -6.38
N THR A 75 11.85 -6.95 -5.28
CA THR A 75 13.19 -7.18 -4.76
C THR A 75 13.22 -8.56 -4.13
N PRO A 76 14.35 -9.29 -4.22
CA PRO A 76 14.42 -10.64 -3.64
C PRO A 76 14.34 -10.61 -2.12
N VAL A 77 13.61 -11.56 -1.54
CA VAL A 77 13.53 -11.74 -0.09
C VAL A 77 14.09 -13.13 0.21
N VAL A 78 15.27 -13.17 0.82
CA VAL A 78 15.99 -14.42 1.08
C VAL A 78 16.42 -14.56 2.54
N ASP A 79 16.33 -13.49 3.32
CA ASP A 79 16.72 -13.45 4.73
C ASP A 79 16.02 -12.29 5.43
N GLU A 80 16.30 -12.12 6.70
CA GLU A 80 15.66 -11.05 7.48
C GLU A 80 16.04 -9.65 7.00
N PRO A 81 17.32 -9.33 6.74
CA PRO A 81 17.65 -7.99 6.24
C PRO A 81 16.97 -7.65 4.93
N SER A 82 16.91 -8.59 3.98
CA SER A 82 16.24 -8.34 2.70
C SER A 82 14.73 -8.21 2.86
N ALA A 83 14.14 -8.94 3.83
CA ALA A 83 12.73 -8.80 4.14
C ALA A 83 12.41 -7.38 4.64
N ARG A 84 13.25 -6.82 5.51
CA ARG A 84 13.06 -5.47 6.01
C ARG A 84 13.23 -4.42 4.90
N VAL A 85 14.19 -4.61 4.01
CA VAL A 85 14.36 -3.74 2.85
C VAL A 85 13.12 -3.80 1.95
N ALA A 86 12.62 -5.00 1.69
CA ALA A 86 11.42 -5.17 0.86
C ALA A 86 10.22 -4.46 1.47
N ALA A 87 10.04 -4.54 2.80
CA ALA A 87 8.96 -3.86 3.49
C ALA A 87 9.07 -2.34 3.35
N ALA A 88 10.27 -1.79 3.51
CA ALA A 88 10.49 -0.36 3.35
C ALA A 88 10.15 0.09 1.93
N ILE A 89 10.60 -0.65 0.93
CA ILE A 89 10.32 -0.33 -0.48
C ILE A 89 8.81 -0.39 -0.75
N LEU A 90 8.15 -1.41 -0.21
CA LEU A 90 6.70 -1.59 -0.36
C LEU A 90 5.93 -0.39 0.18
N GLU A 91 6.31 0.07 1.37
CA GLU A 91 5.62 1.21 2.00
C GLU A 91 5.93 2.53 1.28
N GLU A 92 7.15 2.70 0.79
CA GLU A 92 7.49 3.87 -0.04
C GLU A 92 6.64 3.89 -1.32
N ALA A 93 6.48 2.73 -1.94
CA ALA A 93 5.63 2.62 -3.12
C ALA A 93 4.18 2.95 -2.75
N GLY A 94 3.73 2.54 -1.57
CA GLY A 94 2.40 2.89 -1.07
C GLY A 94 2.22 4.39 -0.96
N VAL A 95 3.20 5.09 -0.40
CA VAL A 95 3.14 6.56 -0.31
C VAL A 95 2.95 7.16 -1.70
N ALA A 96 3.71 6.69 -2.69
CA ALA A 96 3.63 7.21 -4.06
C ALA A 96 2.27 6.92 -4.68
N HIS A 97 1.75 5.69 -4.53
CA HIS A 97 0.45 5.32 -5.08
C HIS A 97 -0.66 6.17 -4.49
N TRP A 98 -0.67 6.33 -3.16
CA TRP A 98 -1.71 7.12 -2.50
C TRP A 98 -1.58 8.60 -2.84
N ALA A 99 -0.37 9.15 -2.89
CA ALA A 99 -0.17 10.55 -3.26
C ALA A 99 -0.70 10.85 -4.67
N ASN A 100 -0.40 9.96 -5.62
CA ASN A 100 -0.87 10.12 -6.99
C ASN A 100 -2.39 9.99 -7.10
N ALA A 101 -2.98 9.08 -6.34
CA ALA A 101 -4.41 8.81 -6.40
C ALA A 101 -5.24 9.92 -5.77
N LEU A 102 -4.75 10.54 -4.69
CA LEU A 102 -5.54 11.50 -3.91
C LEU A 102 -6.17 12.58 -4.77
N PHE A 103 -5.48 13.02 -5.80
CA PHE A 103 -5.95 14.08 -6.68
C PHE A 103 -7.27 13.69 -7.37
N TYR A 104 -7.47 12.42 -7.63
CA TYR A 104 -8.62 11.92 -8.41
C TYR A 104 -9.71 11.29 -7.56
N LEU A 105 -9.50 11.16 -6.26
CA LEU A 105 -10.46 10.46 -5.40
C LEU A 105 -11.69 11.32 -5.09
N PRO A 106 -12.84 10.69 -4.81
CA PRO A 106 -14.02 11.44 -4.35
C PRO A 106 -13.71 12.19 -3.06
N SER A 107 -14.31 13.38 -2.92
CA SER A 107 -14.09 14.22 -1.75
C SER A 107 -14.38 13.51 -0.44
N GLN A 108 -15.37 12.62 -0.45
CA GLN A 108 -15.84 11.94 0.75
C GLN A 108 -14.77 11.03 1.37
N ILE A 109 -13.84 10.53 0.55
CA ILE A 109 -12.84 9.60 1.05
C ILE A 109 -11.42 10.18 1.06
N LYS A 110 -11.23 11.41 0.58
CA LYS A 110 -9.87 11.99 0.48
C LYS A 110 -9.15 12.04 1.82
N GLN A 111 -9.83 12.47 2.88
CA GLN A 111 -9.17 12.57 4.18
C GLN A 111 -8.76 11.20 4.69
N ARG A 112 -9.64 10.21 4.57
CA ARG A 112 -9.36 8.83 4.99
C ARG A 112 -8.13 8.29 4.25
N GLU A 113 -8.05 8.54 2.96
CA GLU A 113 -6.94 8.04 2.15
C GLU A 113 -5.66 8.83 2.41
N CYS A 114 -5.76 10.12 2.72
CA CYS A 114 -4.59 10.90 3.15
C CYS A 114 -4.01 10.35 4.45
N GLU A 115 -4.86 9.95 5.38
CA GLU A 115 -4.44 9.33 6.62
C GLU A 115 -3.72 8.00 6.37
N PHE A 116 -4.21 7.24 5.40
CA PHE A 116 -3.54 5.98 5.06
C PHE A 116 -2.17 6.22 4.43
N LEU A 117 -2.05 7.25 3.59
CA LEU A 117 -0.76 7.67 3.05
C LEU A 117 0.24 7.96 4.18
N GLN A 118 -0.23 8.69 5.19
CA GLN A 118 0.61 9.01 6.35
C GLN A 118 1.02 7.74 7.09
N ALA A 119 0.12 6.78 7.22
CA ALA A 119 0.44 5.51 7.86
C ALA A 119 1.51 4.75 7.07
N CYS A 120 1.44 4.75 5.75
CA CYS A 120 2.47 4.14 4.91
C CYS A 120 3.82 4.82 5.13
N ALA A 121 3.84 6.14 5.22
CA ALA A 121 5.08 6.89 5.46
C ALA A 121 5.70 6.53 6.81
N VAL A 122 4.88 6.43 7.85
CA VAL A 122 5.34 6.04 9.17
C VAL A 122 5.93 4.63 9.15
N ARG A 123 5.25 3.70 8.48
CA ARG A 123 5.76 2.32 8.39
C ARG A 123 7.04 2.24 7.56
N SER A 124 7.13 3.01 6.48
CA SER A 124 8.36 3.08 5.69
C SER A 124 9.54 3.51 6.55
N PHE A 125 9.32 4.54 7.36
CA PHE A 125 10.33 5.02 8.29
C PHE A 125 10.71 3.94 9.31
N SER A 126 9.72 3.24 9.85
CA SER A 126 9.96 2.18 10.82
C SER A 126 10.81 1.06 10.25
N TRP A 127 10.52 0.64 9.01
CA TRP A 127 11.28 -0.43 8.37
C TRP A 127 12.70 -0.03 8.00
N SER A 128 12.88 1.19 7.48
CA SER A 128 14.19 1.64 7.01
C SER A 128 15.03 2.27 8.11
N GLY A 129 14.38 2.74 9.18
CA GLY A 129 15.05 3.41 10.26
C GLY A 129 15.41 4.84 9.94
N ILE A 130 16.12 5.45 10.87
CA ILE A 130 16.44 6.87 10.82
C ILE A 130 17.39 7.22 9.68
N ALA A 131 18.29 6.30 9.34
CA ALA A 131 19.27 6.54 8.28
C ALA A 131 18.59 6.90 6.96
N LYS A 132 17.51 6.19 6.63
CA LYS A 132 16.76 6.47 5.42
C LYS A 132 16.08 7.83 5.49
N ALA A 133 15.51 8.17 6.64
CA ALA A 133 14.79 9.43 6.82
C ALA A 133 15.70 10.65 6.61
N PHE A 134 16.96 10.53 6.94
CA PHE A 134 17.89 11.64 6.87
C PHE A 134 18.81 11.62 5.66
N SER A 135 18.71 10.61 4.81
CA SER A 135 19.64 10.46 3.69
C SER A 135 19.56 11.62 2.70
N PHE A 136 18.39 12.19 2.52
CA PHE A 136 18.22 13.30 1.58
C PHE A 136 18.55 14.66 2.19
N ALA A 137 18.81 14.70 3.46
CA ALA A 137 19.18 15.95 4.13
C ALA A 137 20.67 16.26 3.97
N ASP A 138 21.45 15.27 3.57
CA ASP A 138 22.88 15.44 3.31
C ASP A 138 23.09 16.03 1.94
#